data_cfc019374c23232883a0c0ce1286a2ec
#
_entry.id   cfc019374c23232883a0c0ce1286a2ec
#
_cell.length_a   1.000
_cell.length_b   1.000
_cell.length_c   1.000
_cell.angle_alpha   90.00
_cell.angle_beta   90.00
_cell.angle_gamma   90.00
#
_symmetry.space_group_name_H-M   'P 1'
#
loop_
_entity.id
_entity.type
_entity.pdbx_description
1 polymer ?
#
loop_
_entity_poly.entity_id
_entity_poly.type
_entity_poly.pdbx_seq_one_letter_code
_entity_poly.pdbx_strand_id
1 'polypeptide(L)' 'MARHDVRFNIPERTLGNSDIEFTVYSDEVRLGVLKVSKGALVWRSANKKRGHIVGWDLFERLAREHGRREPQRTPV' A
#
# COMPACT_ATOMS: atom_id res chain seq x y z
N MET A 1 1.72 7.36 -20.21
CA MET A 1 1.08 6.91 -18.98
C MET A 1 1.98 6.00 -18.20
N ALA A 2 2.11 6.25 -16.92
CA ALA A 2 3.02 5.47 -16.11
C ALA A 2 2.51 4.05 -15.94
N ARG A 3 3.44 3.13 -15.98
CA ARG A 3 3.12 1.74 -15.81
C ARG A 3 3.52 1.33 -14.39
N HIS A 4 2.57 0.90 -13.62
CA HIS A 4 2.84 0.53 -12.24
C HIS A 4 2.90 -0.98 -12.08
N ASP A 5 3.84 -1.40 -11.27
CA ASP A 5 4.04 -2.80 -10.98
C ASP A 5 4.07 -2.93 -9.47
N VAL A 6 3.24 -3.79 -8.93
CA VAL A 6 3.15 -3.97 -7.49
C VAL A 6 3.55 -5.39 -7.16
N ARG A 7 4.56 -5.54 -6.32
CA ARG A 7 5.05 -6.84 -5.90
C ARG A 7 4.97 -6.94 -4.41
N PHE A 8 4.74 -8.13 -3.91
CA PHE A 8 4.64 -8.28 -2.46
C PHE A 8 5.38 -9.52 -2.01
N ASN A 9 5.82 -9.47 -0.76
CA ASN A 9 6.48 -10.57 -0.10
C ASN A 9 5.63 -11.00 1.07
N ILE A 10 5.39 -12.29 1.16
CA ILE A 10 4.70 -12.83 2.30
C ILE A 10 5.73 -13.60 3.11
N PRO A 11 5.94 -13.22 4.36
CA PRO A 11 6.90 -13.94 5.19
C PRO A 11 6.46 -15.39 5.33
N GLU A 12 7.42 -16.26 5.39
CA GLU A 12 7.13 -17.66 5.55
C GLU A 12 6.65 -18.02 6.91
N ARG A 13 6.21 -17.13 7.69
CA ARG A 13 5.83 -17.40 9.03
C ARG A 13 4.39 -17.50 9.21
N THR A 14 4.04 -18.01 10.33
CA THR A 14 2.68 -18.03 10.76
C THR A 14 2.12 -16.66 10.78
N LEU A 15 0.90 -16.58 10.46
CA LEU A 15 0.27 -15.35 10.15
C LEU A 15 0.05 -14.33 11.23
N GLY A 16 0.01 -14.66 12.42
CA GLY A 16 -0.46 -13.78 13.47
C GLY A 16 0.14 -12.39 13.48
N ASN A 17 1.44 -12.29 13.35
CA ASN A 17 2.12 -11.03 13.51
C ASN A 17 2.94 -10.61 12.33
N SER A 18 2.70 -11.20 11.20
CA SER A 18 3.48 -10.88 10.02
C SER A 18 2.85 -9.76 9.24
N ASP A 19 3.66 -8.80 8.87
CA ASP A 19 3.21 -7.73 8.01
C ASP A 19 3.40 -8.17 6.57
N ILE A 20 2.59 -7.62 5.70
CA ILE A 20 2.74 -7.85 4.27
C ILE A 20 3.33 -6.60 3.67
N GLU A 21 4.38 -6.78 2.88
CA GLU A 21 5.01 -5.65 2.22
C GLU A 21 4.77 -5.70 0.74
N PHE A 22 4.41 -4.55 0.19
CA PHE A 22 4.25 -4.40 -1.24
C PHE A 22 5.28 -3.39 -1.71
N THR A 23 6.06 -3.76 -2.72
CA THR A 23 6.96 -2.80 -3.34
C THR A 23 6.29 -2.31 -4.61
N VAL A 24 6.15 -1.01 -4.74
CA VAL A 24 5.42 -0.41 -5.83
C VAL A 24 6.38 0.29 -6.75
N TYR A 25 6.28 0.01 -8.04
CA TYR A 25 7.12 0.62 -9.05
C TYR A 25 6.29 1.47 -9.99
N SER A 26 6.92 2.46 -10.56
CA SER A 26 6.31 3.29 -11.59
C SER A 26 7.31 3.34 -12.73
N ASP A 27 6.98 2.69 -13.84
CA ASP A 27 7.88 2.61 -15.00
C ASP A 27 9.28 2.12 -14.62
N GLU A 28 9.32 1.04 -13.86
CA GLU A 28 10.58 0.40 -13.45
C GLU A 28 11.38 1.17 -12.42
N VAL A 29 10.86 2.27 -11.94
CA VAL A 29 11.50 3.01 -10.84
C VAL A 29 10.69 2.75 -9.58
N ARG A 30 11.37 2.40 -8.51
CA ARG A 30 10.68 2.12 -7.25
C ARG A 30 10.03 3.39 -6.72
N LEU A 31 8.72 3.35 -6.58
CA LEU A 31 7.98 4.45 -6.03
C LEU A 31 8.03 4.43 -4.51
N GLY A 32 7.91 3.27 -3.93
CA GLY A 32 7.95 3.14 -2.49
C GLY A 32 7.56 1.75 -2.04
N VAL A 33 7.43 1.61 -0.75
CA VAL A 33 7.06 0.34 -0.12
C VAL A 33 5.86 0.57 0.78
N LEU A 34 4.85 -0.26 0.62
CA LEU A 34 3.68 -0.22 1.47
C LEU A 34 3.69 -1.44 2.38
N LYS A 35 3.68 -1.21 3.66
CA LYS A 35 3.61 -2.28 4.64
C LYS A 35 2.23 -2.29 5.26
N VAL A 36 1.59 -3.42 5.26
CA VAL A 36 0.23 -3.56 5.77
C VAL A 36 0.23 -4.46 6.99
N SER A 37 -0.34 -3.98 8.06
CA SER A 37 -0.46 -4.77 9.28
C SER A 37 -1.86 -4.59 9.85
N LYS A 38 -2.15 -5.28 10.94
CA LYS A 38 -3.44 -5.13 11.57
C LYS A 38 -3.68 -3.73 12.08
N GLY A 39 -2.64 -3.09 12.56
CA GLY A 39 -2.80 -1.80 13.21
C GLY A 39 -2.80 -0.63 12.27
N ALA A 40 -2.11 -0.73 11.17
CA ALA A 40 -1.98 0.43 10.30
C ALA A 40 -1.29 0.05 9.00
N LEU A 41 -1.22 1.04 8.12
CA LEU A 41 -0.39 0.95 6.93
C LEU A 41 0.80 1.85 7.15
N VAL A 42 1.92 1.50 6.56
CA VAL A 42 3.09 2.35 6.57
C VAL A 42 3.54 2.52 5.13
N TRP A 43 3.63 3.75 4.70
CA TRP A 43 4.12 4.05 3.36
C TRP A 43 5.48 4.72 3.47
N ARG A 44 6.46 4.15 2.78
CA ARG A 44 7.78 4.75 2.74
C ARG A 44 8.13 5.02 1.30
N SER A 45 8.24 6.29 0.96
CA SER A 45 8.62 6.68 -0.40
C SER A 45 10.06 6.28 -0.67
N ALA A 46 10.36 5.98 -1.91
CA ALA A 46 11.71 5.67 -2.30
C ALA A 46 12.62 6.85 -1.93
N ASN A 47 13.82 6.55 -1.51
CA ASN A 47 14.81 7.55 -1.12
C ASN A 47 14.48 8.29 0.17
N LYS A 48 13.49 7.84 0.90
CA LYS A 48 13.19 8.41 2.21
C LYS A 48 13.50 7.38 3.29
N LYS A 49 14.03 7.84 4.40
CA LYS A 49 14.38 6.95 5.48
C LYS A 49 13.23 6.65 6.39
N ARG A 50 12.28 7.56 6.50
CA ARG A 50 11.15 7.36 7.37
C ARG A 50 9.89 7.12 6.59
N GLY A 51 9.10 6.21 7.10
CA GLY A 51 7.78 5.98 6.52
C GLY A 51 6.74 6.85 7.19
N HIS A 52 5.58 6.88 6.59
CA HIS A 52 4.43 7.56 7.15
C HIS A 52 3.44 6.51 7.62
N ILE A 53 3.06 6.58 8.89
CA ILE A 53 2.11 5.64 9.44
C ILE A 53 0.71 6.16 9.20
N VAL A 54 -0.12 5.33 8.60
CA VAL A 54 -1.48 5.72 8.27
C VAL A 54 -2.41 4.72 8.94
N GLY A 55 -3.11 5.17 9.96
CA GLY A 55 -4.09 4.30 10.61
C GLY A 55 -5.23 3.98 9.68
N TRP A 56 -5.97 2.93 9.99
CA TRP A 56 -7.04 2.49 9.11
C TRP A 56 -8.13 3.53 8.95
N ASP A 57 -8.47 4.26 10.02
CA ASP A 57 -9.49 5.30 9.92
C ASP A 57 -9.03 6.45 9.03
N LEU A 58 -7.77 6.82 9.15
CA LEU A 58 -7.22 7.86 8.31
C LEU A 58 -7.16 7.40 6.86
N PHE A 59 -6.76 6.15 6.65
CA PHE A 59 -6.71 5.60 5.30
C PHE A 59 -8.09 5.64 4.65
N GLU A 60 -9.11 5.27 5.40
CA GLU A 60 -10.48 5.28 4.88
C GLU A 60 -10.87 6.69 4.45
N ARG A 61 -10.55 7.67 5.28
CA ARG A 61 -10.89 9.04 4.97
C ARG A 61 -10.11 9.57 3.77
N LEU A 62 -8.81 9.28 3.72
CA LEU A 62 -7.99 9.73 2.60
C LEU A 62 -8.45 9.11 1.29
N ALA A 63 -8.76 7.83 1.32
CA ALA A 63 -9.22 7.17 0.12
C ALA A 63 -10.53 7.75 -0.38
N ARG A 64 -11.43 8.04 0.54
CA ARG A 64 -12.73 8.58 0.19
C ARG A 64 -12.65 10.01 -0.32
N GLU A 65 -11.78 10.81 0.30
CA GLU A 65 -11.66 12.22 -0.03
C GLU A 65 -10.76 12.47 -1.24
N HIS A 66 -9.74 11.68 -1.40
CA HIS A 66 -8.73 11.93 -2.42
C HIS A 66 -8.65 10.87 -3.48
N GLY A 67 -9.22 9.71 -3.22
CA GLY A 67 -9.23 8.66 -4.22
C GLY A 67 -10.28 8.93 -5.26
N ARG A 68 -10.06 8.38 -6.44
CA ARG A 68 -11.01 8.52 -7.52
C ARG A 68 -12.06 7.44 -7.36
N ARG A 69 -13.32 7.81 -7.58
CA ARG A 69 -14.39 6.86 -7.43
C ARG A 69 -14.27 5.75 -8.47
N GLU A 70 -14.38 4.55 -8.01
CA GLU A 70 -14.33 3.41 -8.89
C GLU A 70 -15.59 3.38 -9.75
N PRO A 71 -15.48 3.04 -11.04
CA PRO A 71 -16.69 2.93 -11.86
C PRO A 71 -17.60 1.85 -11.30
N GLN A 72 -18.88 2.08 -11.37
CA GLN A 72 -19.84 1.11 -10.88
C GLN A 72 -19.81 -0.13 -11.74
N ARG A 73 -19.69 -1.29 -11.13
CA ARG A 73 -19.64 -2.54 -11.83
C ARG A 73 -20.47 -3.55 -11.13
N THR A 74 -20.73 -4.62 -11.86
CA THR A 74 -21.40 -5.76 -11.28
C THR A 74 -20.50 -6.36 -10.22
N PRO A 75 -21.00 -6.62 -9.04
CA PRO A 75 -20.18 -7.23 -7.99
C PRO A 75 -19.67 -8.57 -8.44
N VAL A 76 -18.52 -8.89 -7.97
CA VAL A 76 -17.90 -10.15 -8.31
C VAL A 76 -18.28 -11.20 -7.31
#